data_8eb7d66b5992c1506983ec8b7fde1b6f
#
_entry.id   8eb7d66b5992c1506983ec8b7fde1b6f
#
_cell.length_a   1.000
_cell.length_b   1.000
_cell.length_c   1.000
_cell.angle_alpha   90.00
_cell.angle_beta   90.00
_cell.angle_gamma   90.00
#
_symmetry.space_group_name_H-M   'P 1'
#
loop_
_entity.id
_entity.type
_entity.pdbx_description
1 polymer ?
#
loop_
_entity_poly.entity_id
_entity_poly.type
_entity_poly.pdbx_seq_one_letter_code
_entity_poly.pdbx_strand_id
1 'polypeptide(L)'
;MHALRESSRPASSHWAWRAAALGALLCAVLAPAARAQEKLNRGFPLNAAGSVKIFNFAGSIRIVGWDRDSVAITGTFETGGRFFGGGGRDGIKLGVEGPAGGPTPRADLVVRVPATSQVWARGAATRITVEGVIGSVDIGSVGGAVQVDGAPRELIAETMDGALEITGSPAILRAKTATGTLLWRGGGPAAALSSVSGRITTEGGPLGRVRIETVSGEVHILAALRADASVTVESHSGSVELRVPANVPTRVTADVPQVTGGAVKQVKRPEPRVLEFNSPKPGGVAAEVTVRSFKGQLRLLNDR
;
A
#
# COMPACT_ATOMS: atom_id res chain seq x y z
N MET A 1 25.55 -95.67 -17.75
CA MET A 1 25.30 -95.02 -16.49
C MET A 1 26.09 -93.73 -16.45
N HIS A 2 25.70 -92.72 -17.16
CA HIS A 2 26.36 -91.45 -17.16
C HIS A 2 25.29 -90.35 -16.96
N ALA A 3 25.35 -89.59 -15.89
CA ALA A 3 24.56 -88.44 -15.63
C ALA A 3 25.22 -87.22 -16.30
N LEU A 4 24.48 -86.55 -17.17
CA LEU A 4 24.87 -85.29 -17.81
C LEU A 4 24.40 -84.17 -16.93
N ARG A 5 25.30 -83.24 -16.58
CA ARG A 5 25.15 -82.11 -15.76
C ARG A 5 24.94 -80.87 -16.68
N GLU A 6 23.75 -80.34 -16.77
CA GLU A 6 23.47 -79.07 -17.45
C GLU A 6 23.82 -77.88 -16.56
N SER A 7 24.64 -77.03 -17.10
CA SER A 7 25.02 -75.73 -16.44
C SER A 7 24.14 -74.63 -16.98
N SER A 8 23.28 -74.07 -16.13
CA SER A 8 22.52 -72.88 -16.42
C SER A 8 23.37 -71.61 -16.21
N ARG A 9 23.57 -70.84 -17.26
CA ARG A 9 24.15 -69.48 -17.20
C ARG A 9 23.07 -68.44 -16.83
N PRO A 10 23.35 -67.44 -15.96
CA PRO A 10 22.41 -66.36 -15.73
C PRO A 10 22.47 -65.33 -16.88
N ALA A 11 21.30 -64.91 -17.34
CA ALA A 11 21.13 -63.86 -18.32
C ALA A 11 21.48 -62.48 -17.71
N SER A 12 22.38 -61.78 -18.39
CA SER A 12 22.85 -60.45 -18.02
C SER A 12 21.77 -59.43 -18.23
N SER A 13 21.35 -58.75 -17.12
CA SER A 13 20.40 -57.64 -17.10
C SER A 13 21.03 -56.32 -17.58
N HIS A 14 21.11 -56.11 -18.89
CA HIS A 14 21.55 -54.84 -19.47
C HIS A 14 20.41 -53.83 -19.68
N TRP A 15 19.19 -54.10 -19.18
CA TRP A 15 18.04 -53.22 -19.42
C TRP A 15 17.82 -52.18 -18.33
N ALA A 16 18.32 -52.39 -17.14
CA ALA A 16 18.10 -51.44 -16.01
C ALA A 16 18.86 -50.10 -16.14
N TRP A 17 19.91 -50.04 -16.95
CA TRP A 17 20.73 -48.80 -17.08
C TRP A 17 20.27 -47.84 -18.18
N ARG A 18 19.45 -48.31 -19.11
CA ARG A 18 18.89 -47.43 -20.16
C ARG A 18 17.70 -46.62 -19.73
N ALA A 19 16.94 -47.04 -18.71
CA ALA A 19 15.82 -46.30 -18.15
C ALA A 19 16.25 -45.16 -17.21
N ALA A 20 17.38 -45.29 -16.53
CA ALA A 20 17.90 -44.26 -15.63
C ALA A 20 18.53 -43.06 -16.38
N ALA A 21 19.07 -43.29 -17.59
CA ALA A 21 19.68 -42.22 -18.39
C ALA A 21 18.66 -41.32 -19.09
N LEU A 22 17.45 -41.81 -19.40
CA LEU A 22 16.36 -41.01 -20.00
C LEU A 22 15.61 -40.17 -18.97
N GLY A 23 15.55 -40.56 -17.68
CA GLY A 23 14.94 -39.77 -16.61
C GLY A 23 15.76 -38.57 -16.19
N ALA A 24 17.10 -38.66 -16.29
CA ALA A 24 17.98 -37.53 -15.93
C ALA A 24 18.03 -36.41 -16.99
N LEU A 25 17.69 -36.71 -18.24
CA LEU A 25 17.70 -35.71 -19.32
C LEU A 25 16.40 -34.88 -19.37
N LEU A 26 15.30 -35.33 -18.75
CA LEU A 26 14.01 -34.64 -18.78
C LEU A 26 13.86 -33.63 -17.61
N CYS A 27 14.67 -33.74 -16.55
CA CYS A 27 14.68 -32.77 -15.45
C CYS A 27 15.53 -31.50 -15.71
N ALA A 28 16.33 -31.46 -16.76
CA ALA A 28 17.21 -30.32 -17.06
C ALA A 28 16.54 -29.19 -17.86
N VAL A 29 15.25 -29.33 -18.26
CA VAL A 29 14.60 -28.38 -19.19
C VAL A 29 13.66 -27.40 -18.49
N LEU A 30 13.50 -27.47 -17.17
CA LEU A 30 12.62 -26.57 -16.40
C LEU A 30 13.37 -25.64 -15.43
N ALA A 31 14.65 -25.36 -15.68
CA ALA A 31 15.27 -24.23 -15.01
C ALA A 31 14.62 -22.95 -15.59
N PRO A 32 13.96 -22.10 -14.77
CA PRO A 32 13.49 -20.80 -15.24
C PRO A 32 14.70 -20.08 -15.82
N ALA A 33 14.62 -19.67 -17.08
CA ALA A 33 15.68 -18.89 -17.71
C ALA A 33 15.93 -17.66 -16.83
N ALA A 34 17.02 -17.68 -16.07
CA ALA A 34 17.45 -16.55 -15.28
C ALA A 34 17.73 -15.43 -16.29
N ARG A 35 16.81 -14.46 -16.38
CA ARG A 35 17.03 -13.28 -17.21
C ARG A 35 18.27 -12.58 -16.70
N ALA A 36 19.21 -12.32 -17.58
CA ALA A 36 20.41 -11.59 -17.23
C ALA A 36 20.01 -10.22 -16.64
N GLN A 37 20.65 -9.83 -15.55
CA GLN A 37 20.39 -8.57 -14.87
C GLN A 37 21.62 -7.67 -14.96
N GLU A 38 21.37 -6.41 -15.21
CA GLU A 38 22.37 -5.36 -15.17
C GLU A 38 22.35 -4.67 -13.81
N LYS A 39 23.55 -4.43 -13.25
CA LYS A 39 23.71 -3.73 -11.97
C LYS A 39 23.73 -2.21 -12.19
N LEU A 40 23.00 -1.50 -11.33
CA LEU A 40 22.96 -0.05 -11.30
C LEU A 40 23.60 0.48 -10.03
N ASN A 41 24.49 1.46 -10.19
CA ASN A 41 25.04 2.26 -9.09
C ASN A 41 25.37 3.65 -9.64
N ARG A 42 24.57 4.66 -9.27
CA ARG A 42 24.72 6.05 -9.73
C ARG A 42 24.44 7.01 -8.57
N GLY A 43 25.03 8.19 -8.66
CA GLY A 43 24.81 9.29 -7.72
C GLY A 43 24.66 10.62 -8.47
N PHE A 44 23.84 11.49 -7.90
CA PHE A 44 23.60 12.84 -8.43
C PHE A 44 23.57 13.84 -7.27
N PRO A 45 24.19 15.03 -7.41
CA PRO A 45 24.03 16.08 -6.42
C PRO A 45 22.58 16.60 -6.45
N LEU A 46 21.97 16.81 -5.28
CA LEU A 46 20.64 17.38 -5.13
C LEU A 46 20.59 18.23 -3.86
N ASN A 47 20.02 19.42 -3.94
CA ASN A 47 19.76 20.25 -2.78
C ASN A 47 18.74 19.58 -1.83
N ALA A 48 18.83 19.87 -0.53
CA ALA A 48 18.00 19.24 0.50
C ALA A 48 16.48 19.26 0.19
N ALA A 49 15.97 20.37 -0.35
CA ALA A 49 14.56 20.52 -0.76
C ALA A 49 14.31 20.25 -2.26
N GLY A 50 15.30 19.73 -2.98
CA GLY A 50 15.20 19.45 -4.40
C GLY A 50 14.16 18.35 -4.72
N SER A 51 13.75 18.29 -5.99
CA SER A 51 12.74 17.33 -6.43
C SER A 51 13.35 16.08 -7.06
N VAL A 52 12.78 14.91 -6.78
CA VAL A 52 13.18 13.63 -7.38
C VAL A 52 11.99 12.98 -8.07
N LYS A 53 12.07 12.79 -9.39
CA LYS A 53 11.05 12.10 -10.18
C LYS A 53 11.54 10.71 -10.56
N ILE A 54 10.82 9.66 -10.12
CA ILE A 54 11.21 8.26 -10.28
C ILE A 54 10.16 7.52 -11.11
N PHE A 55 10.61 6.78 -12.10
CA PHE A 55 9.77 5.98 -12.98
C PHE A 55 10.25 4.53 -13.00
N ASN A 56 9.33 3.61 -12.76
CA ASN A 56 9.58 2.18 -12.93
C ASN A 56 8.29 1.47 -13.29
N PHE A 57 8.25 0.77 -14.40
CA PHE A 57 7.01 0.14 -14.85
C PHE A 57 6.74 -1.21 -14.20
N ALA A 58 7.79 -1.97 -13.82
CA ALA A 58 7.65 -3.27 -13.17
C ALA A 58 8.79 -3.52 -12.18
N GLY A 59 8.51 -4.27 -11.12
CA GLY A 59 9.48 -4.61 -10.08
C GLY A 59 9.26 -3.84 -8.79
N SER A 60 10.31 -3.21 -8.25
CA SER A 60 10.22 -2.47 -6.99
C SER A 60 11.00 -1.16 -6.99
N ILE A 61 10.51 -0.19 -6.22
CA ILE A 61 11.21 1.04 -5.85
C ILE A 61 11.18 1.14 -4.33
N ARG A 62 12.35 1.16 -3.70
CA ARG A 62 12.49 1.52 -2.29
C ARG A 62 13.13 2.90 -2.17
N ILE A 63 12.40 3.86 -1.63
CA ILE A 63 12.84 5.24 -1.43
C ILE A 63 13.17 5.43 0.04
N VAL A 64 14.39 5.90 0.33
CA VAL A 64 14.88 6.07 1.69
C VAL A 64 15.40 7.51 1.86
N GLY A 65 14.81 8.23 2.81
CA GLY A 65 15.31 9.54 3.22
C GLY A 65 16.65 9.43 3.92
N TRP A 66 17.60 10.35 3.63
CA TRP A 66 18.88 10.45 4.30
C TRP A 66 19.29 11.91 4.54
N ASP A 67 20.40 12.12 5.21
CA ASP A 67 20.93 13.43 5.63
C ASP A 67 21.98 14.03 4.66
N ARG A 68 21.96 13.62 3.38
CA ARG A 68 22.95 14.07 2.39
C ARG A 68 22.29 14.85 1.26
N ASP A 69 22.95 15.89 0.77
CA ASP A 69 22.53 16.70 -0.39
C ASP A 69 22.85 15.98 -1.72
N SER A 70 22.34 14.76 -1.86
CA SER A 70 22.54 13.94 -3.04
C SER A 70 21.46 12.87 -3.17
N VAL A 71 21.32 12.33 -4.38
CA VAL A 71 20.54 11.11 -4.67
C VAL A 71 21.51 9.99 -4.98
N ALA A 72 21.34 8.84 -4.34
CA ALA A 72 22.06 7.62 -4.71
C ALA A 72 21.07 6.55 -5.14
N ILE A 73 21.35 5.93 -6.28
CA ILE A 73 20.52 4.87 -6.85
C ILE A 73 21.36 3.61 -6.96
N THR A 74 20.86 2.53 -6.39
CA THR A 74 21.43 1.19 -6.53
C THR A 74 20.32 0.20 -6.88
N GLY A 75 20.68 -0.89 -7.52
CA GLY A 75 19.70 -1.90 -7.89
C GLY A 75 20.11 -2.75 -9.08
N THR A 76 19.13 -3.42 -9.63
CA THR A 76 19.28 -4.23 -10.84
C THR A 76 18.09 -4.03 -11.77
N PHE A 77 18.30 -4.23 -13.05
CA PHE A 77 17.23 -4.28 -14.04
C PHE A 77 17.51 -5.36 -15.10
N GLU A 78 16.45 -5.86 -15.70
CA GLU A 78 16.55 -6.91 -16.72
C GLU A 78 17.27 -6.41 -17.99
N THR A 79 18.04 -7.28 -18.61
CA THR A 79 18.68 -6.99 -19.91
C THR A 79 17.63 -6.57 -20.95
N GLY A 80 17.96 -5.55 -21.72
CA GLY A 80 17.03 -4.88 -22.65
C GLY A 80 16.35 -3.67 -22.04
N GLY A 81 16.46 -3.48 -20.71
CA GLY A 81 16.15 -2.21 -20.06
C GLY A 81 17.24 -1.18 -20.30
N ARG A 82 16.87 0.09 -20.19
CA ARG A 82 17.82 1.21 -20.22
C ARG A 82 17.55 2.11 -19.02
N PHE A 83 18.58 2.27 -18.19
CA PHE A 83 18.52 3.29 -17.14
C PHE A 83 18.66 4.68 -17.77
N PHE A 84 17.83 5.60 -17.36
CA PHE A 84 18.00 7.03 -17.62
C PHE A 84 18.05 7.78 -16.29
N GLY A 85 18.89 8.78 -16.20
CA GLY A 85 18.99 9.62 -15.02
C GLY A 85 19.73 10.90 -15.34
N GLY A 86 19.21 12.03 -14.85
CA GLY A 86 19.83 13.33 -15.06
C GLY A 86 18.99 14.45 -14.46
N GLY A 87 19.57 15.63 -14.49
CA GLY A 87 19.00 16.86 -13.96
C GLY A 87 20.07 17.74 -13.31
N GLY A 88 19.65 18.67 -12.49
CA GLY A 88 20.50 19.59 -11.74
C GLY A 88 20.28 19.45 -10.22
N ARG A 89 20.88 20.38 -9.46
CA ARG A 89 20.79 20.39 -8.00
C ARG A 89 19.37 20.62 -7.46
N ASP A 90 18.45 21.17 -8.26
CA ASP A 90 17.08 21.46 -7.84
C ASP A 90 16.08 20.39 -8.28
N GLY A 91 16.49 19.51 -9.20
CA GLY A 91 15.60 18.45 -9.67
C GLY A 91 16.30 17.38 -10.48
N ILE A 92 15.96 16.12 -10.18
CA ILE A 92 16.46 14.93 -10.86
C ILE A 92 15.29 14.10 -11.35
N LYS A 93 15.40 13.59 -12.57
CA LYS A 93 14.51 12.61 -13.15
C LYS A 93 15.29 11.33 -13.43
N LEU A 94 14.76 10.19 -13.00
CA LEU A 94 15.41 8.90 -13.18
C LEU A 94 14.40 7.77 -13.36
N GLY A 95 14.84 6.67 -13.92
CA GLY A 95 14.01 5.48 -14.08
C GLY A 95 14.65 4.44 -14.98
N VAL A 96 13.89 3.37 -15.21
CA VAL A 96 14.24 2.31 -16.17
C VAL A 96 13.13 2.23 -17.21
N GLU A 97 13.52 2.27 -18.46
CA GLU A 97 12.60 2.14 -19.61
C GLU A 97 12.97 0.94 -20.47
N GLY A 98 11.99 0.37 -21.14
CA GLY A 98 12.18 -0.69 -22.12
C GLY A 98 12.33 -0.15 -23.53
N PRO A 99 12.65 -1.01 -24.49
CA PRO A 99 12.65 -0.66 -25.92
C PRO A 99 11.24 -0.28 -26.37
N ALA A 100 11.15 0.64 -27.31
CA ALA A 100 9.87 1.07 -27.90
C ALA A 100 9.12 -0.15 -28.51
N GLY A 101 7.88 -0.38 -28.05
CA GLY A 101 7.06 -1.52 -28.50
C GLY A 101 7.52 -2.90 -28.00
N GLY A 102 8.54 -2.95 -27.14
CA GLY A 102 9.07 -4.17 -26.54
C GLY A 102 8.49 -4.50 -25.15
N PRO A 103 8.95 -5.59 -24.54
CA PRO A 103 8.53 -5.96 -23.20
C PRO A 103 9.01 -4.95 -22.17
N THR A 104 8.21 -4.74 -21.13
CA THR A 104 8.57 -3.89 -20.00
C THR A 104 9.61 -4.60 -19.12
N PRO A 105 10.84 -4.07 -18.99
CA PRO A 105 11.86 -4.68 -18.15
C PRO A 105 11.49 -4.53 -16.68
N ARG A 106 11.74 -5.56 -15.91
CA ARG A 106 11.65 -5.49 -14.46
C ARG A 106 12.90 -4.79 -13.91
N ALA A 107 12.70 -3.88 -12.98
CA ALA A 107 13.80 -3.26 -12.25
C ALA A 107 13.49 -3.22 -10.74
N ASP A 108 14.50 -3.49 -9.94
CA ASP A 108 14.44 -3.42 -8.48
C ASP A 108 15.45 -2.35 -8.03
N LEU A 109 14.90 -1.19 -7.62
CA LEU A 109 15.67 0.03 -7.35
C LEU A 109 15.61 0.41 -5.88
N VAL A 110 16.74 0.80 -5.32
CA VAL A 110 16.86 1.50 -4.04
C VAL A 110 17.34 2.91 -4.33
N VAL A 111 16.51 3.90 -3.99
CA VAL A 111 16.79 5.33 -4.23
C VAL A 111 16.87 6.04 -2.90
N ARG A 112 18.05 6.49 -2.53
CA ARG A 112 18.25 7.34 -1.36
C ARG A 112 18.14 8.80 -1.76
N VAL A 113 17.37 9.57 -1.03
CA VAL A 113 17.07 10.98 -1.32
C VAL A 113 17.25 11.83 -0.06
N PRO A 114 17.56 13.13 -0.16
CA PRO A 114 17.51 14.00 1.01
C PRO A 114 16.16 13.89 1.71
N ALA A 115 16.13 13.75 3.03
CA ALA A 115 14.89 13.51 3.78
C ALA A 115 13.83 14.59 3.57
N THR A 116 14.26 15.83 3.31
CA THR A 116 13.37 16.99 3.09
C THR A 116 12.98 17.21 1.62
N SER A 117 13.43 16.36 0.70
CA SER A 117 13.16 16.49 -0.73
C SER A 117 11.69 16.28 -1.09
N GLN A 118 11.33 16.72 -2.30
CA GLN A 118 10.04 16.45 -2.92
C GLN A 118 10.17 15.20 -3.80
N VAL A 119 9.52 14.13 -3.40
CA VAL A 119 9.58 12.84 -4.10
C VAL A 119 8.32 12.63 -4.92
N TRP A 120 8.48 12.35 -6.19
CA TRP A 120 7.43 11.92 -7.08
C TRP A 120 7.81 10.57 -7.71
N ALA A 121 7.01 9.51 -7.48
CA ALA A 121 7.28 8.20 -8.04
C ALA A 121 6.06 7.59 -8.69
N ARG A 122 6.24 7.02 -9.87
CA ARG A 122 5.17 6.36 -10.62
C ARG A 122 5.62 4.99 -11.11
N GLY A 123 4.70 4.03 -10.94
CA GLY A 123 4.86 2.67 -11.41
C GLY A 123 3.58 2.11 -12.02
N ALA A 124 3.70 1.03 -12.77
CA ALA A 124 2.55 0.26 -13.24
C ALA A 124 2.37 -0.99 -12.39
N ALA A 125 3.15 -2.03 -12.62
CA ALA A 125 3.20 -3.23 -11.77
C ALA A 125 4.39 -3.15 -10.79
N THR A 126 4.52 -2.04 -10.07
CA THR A 126 5.68 -1.72 -9.25
C THR A 126 5.30 -1.59 -7.78
N ARG A 127 5.96 -2.37 -6.93
CA ARG A 127 5.88 -2.14 -5.49
C ARG A 127 6.69 -0.89 -5.13
N ILE A 128 6.08 0.04 -4.41
CA ILE A 128 6.74 1.27 -3.95
C ILE A 128 6.77 1.28 -2.43
N THR A 129 7.96 1.40 -1.86
CA THR A 129 8.15 1.56 -0.41
C THR A 129 8.87 2.88 -0.15
N VAL A 130 8.37 3.68 0.79
CA VAL A 130 8.96 4.97 1.19
C VAL A 130 9.23 4.96 2.68
N GLU A 131 10.44 5.31 3.07
CA GLU A 131 10.89 5.33 4.47
C GLU A 131 11.66 6.61 4.77
N GLY A 132 11.38 7.27 5.89
CA GLY A 132 12.18 8.38 6.41
C GLY A 132 12.18 9.66 5.57
N VAL A 133 11.27 9.84 4.63
CA VAL A 133 11.08 11.12 3.91
C VAL A 133 10.13 11.99 4.72
N ILE A 134 10.56 13.21 5.05
CA ILE A 134 9.79 14.21 5.81
C ILE A 134 9.32 15.38 4.93
N GLY A 135 9.80 15.50 3.70
CA GLY A 135 9.37 16.47 2.71
C GLY A 135 7.97 16.19 2.17
N SER A 136 7.77 16.35 0.86
CA SER A 136 6.52 16.00 0.19
C SER A 136 6.70 14.72 -0.60
N VAL A 137 5.71 13.82 -0.53
CA VAL A 137 5.72 12.53 -1.21
C VAL A 137 4.47 12.38 -2.04
N ASP A 138 4.63 12.20 -3.35
CA ASP A 138 3.54 11.91 -4.30
C ASP A 138 3.87 10.63 -5.06
N ILE A 139 3.19 9.56 -4.72
CA ILE A 139 3.49 8.22 -5.24
C ILE A 139 2.24 7.56 -5.80
N GLY A 140 2.44 6.78 -6.87
CA GLY A 140 1.35 6.01 -7.46
C GLY A 140 1.81 4.77 -8.19
N SER A 141 1.04 3.69 -8.03
CA SER A 141 1.21 2.44 -8.77
C SER A 141 -0.15 1.96 -9.25
N VAL A 142 -0.23 1.36 -10.43
CA VAL A 142 -1.51 0.82 -10.90
C VAL A 142 -1.84 -0.47 -10.16
N GLY A 143 -1.04 -1.51 -10.29
CA GLY A 143 -1.29 -2.83 -9.69
C GLY A 143 -0.32 -3.21 -8.56
N GLY A 144 0.75 -2.43 -8.34
CA GLY A 144 1.73 -2.71 -7.28
C GLY A 144 1.30 -2.18 -5.92
N ALA A 145 1.70 -2.87 -4.87
CA ALA A 145 1.48 -2.39 -3.50
C ALA A 145 2.31 -1.13 -3.21
N VAL A 146 1.72 -0.22 -2.45
CA VAL A 146 2.36 1.02 -1.98
C VAL A 146 2.42 1.01 -0.46
N GLN A 147 3.61 1.18 0.08
CA GLN A 147 3.85 1.23 1.52
C GLN A 147 4.63 2.48 1.88
N VAL A 148 4.14 3.23 2.87
CA VAL A 148 4.82 4.44 3.37
C VAL A 148 4.98 4.33 4.87
N ASP A 149 6.21 4.55 5.33
CA ASP A 149 6.55 4.61 6.77
C ASP A 149 7.21 5.94 7.07
N GLY A 150 6.55 6.74 7.93
CA GLY A 150 7.03 8.05 8.33
C GLY A 150 5.96 9.13 8.48
N ALA A 151 6.43 10.37 8.58
CA ALA A 151 5.58 11.54 8.80
C ALA A 151 5.94 12.67 7.81
N PRO A 152 5.73 12.48 6.51
CA PRO A 152 5.95 13.53 5.53
C PRO A 152 5.00 14.71 5.78
N ARG A 153 5.45 15.90 5.39
CA ARG A 153 4.61 17.12 5.44
C ARG A 153 3.34 16.96 4.59
N GLU A 154 3.48 16.37 3.41
CA GLU A 154 2.36 16.03 2.54
C GLU A 154 2.60 14.66 1.93
N LEU A 155 1.59 13.81 2.01
CA LEU A 155 1.57 12.51 1.37
C LEU A 155 0.38 12.40 0.43
N ILE A 156 0.66 12.19 -0.85
CA ILE A 156 -0.31 11.77 -1.86
C ILE A 156 0.07 10.35 -2.27
N ALA A 157 -0.81 9.39 -2.04
CA ALA A 157 -0.56 7.98 -2.35
C ALA A 157 -1.75 7.38 -3.10
N GLU A 158 -1.51 6.86 -4.29
CA GLU A 158 -2.56 6.34 -5.16
C GLU A 158 -2.22 4.95 -5.69
N THR A 159 -3.23 4.08 -5.72
CA THR A 159 -3.15 2.79 -6.41
C THR A 159 -4.51 2.45 -7.03
N MET A 160 -4.56 1.61 -8.04
CA MET A 160 -5.85 1.08 -8.52
C MET A 160 -6.20 -0.20 -7.79
N ASP A 161 -5.40 -1.25 -7.95
CA ASP A 161 -5.70 -2.59 -7.46
C ASP A 161 -4.75 -3.03 -6.34
N GLY A 162 -3.59 -2.39 -6.21
CA GLY A 162 -2.60 -2.70 -5.18
C GLY A 162 -3.05 -2.28 -3.78
N ALA A 163 -2.54 -2.97 -2.76
CA ALA A 163 -2.72 -2.55 -1.39
C ALA A 163 -1.96 -1.24 -1.11
N LEU A 164 -2.59 -0.34 -0.37
CA LEU A 164 -2.01 0.91 0.11
C LEU A 164 -1.92 0.87 1.64
N GLU A 165 -0.71 0.85 2.15
CA GLU A 165 -0.43 0.81 3.59
C GLU A 165 0.39 2.02 4.00
N ILE A 166 -0.11 2.78 4.96
CA ILE A 166 0.53 3.99 5.47
C ILE A 166 0.69 3.83 6.97
N THR A 167 1.93 3.90 7.45
CA THR A 167 2.26 3.88 8.87
C THR A 167 2.91 5.21 9.24
N GLY A 168 2.30 5.94 10.18
CA GLY A 168 2.81 7.22 10.65
C GLY A 168 1.80 8.36 10.61
N SER A 169 2.31 9.60 10.73
CA SER A 169 1.49 10.78 10.98
C SER A 169 1.81 11.92 10.01
N PRO A 170 1.46 11.79 8.73
CA PRO A 170 1.62 12.89 7.77
C PRO A 170 0.79 14.10 8.19
N ALA A 171 1.30 15.32 7.94
CA ALA A 171 0.55 16.53 8.26
C ALA A 171 -0.66 16.71 7.33
N ILE A 172 -0.52 16.34 6.07
CA ILE A 172 -1.61 16.27 5.08
C ILE A 172 -1.53 14.92 4.40
N LEU A 173 -2.60 14.14 4.46
CA LEU A 173 -2.73 12.84 3.78
C LEU A 173 -3.82 12.89 2.70
N ARG A 174 -3.49 12.47 1.50
CA ARG A 174 -4.44 12.09 0.45
C ARG A 174 -4.13 10.70 -0.04
N ALA A 175 -5.01 9.75 0.24
CA ALA A 175 -4.82 8.36 -0.12
C ALA A 175 -6.01 7.85 -0.93
N LYS A 176 -5.72 7.23 -2.07
CA LYS A 176 -6.75 6.79 -3.00
C LYS A 176 -6.47 5.40 -3.56
N THR A 177 -7.50 4.58 -3.59
CA THR A 177 -7.48 3.29 -4.30
C THR A 177 -8.78 3.07 -5.06
N ALA A 178 -8.79 2.17 -6.04
CA ALA A 178 -10.04 1.75 -6.65
C ALA A 178 -10.57 0.47 -5.99
N THR A 179 -9.85 -0.64 -6.10
CA THR A 179 -10.25 -1.95 -5.58
C THR A 179 -9.35 -2.48 -4.47
N GLY A 180 -8.10 -1.95 -4.38
CA GLY A 180 -7.13 -2.33 -3.36
C GLY A 180 -7.57 -1.93 -1.95
N THR A 181 -7.01 -2.58 -0.95
CA THR A 181 -7.20 -2.19 0.45
C THR A 181 -6.40 -0.94 0.79
N LEU A 182 -6.99 -0.05 1.60
CA LEU A 182 -6.32 1.11 2.16
C LEU A 182 -6.26 0.96 3.67
N LEU A 183 -5.05 0.92 4.22
CA LEU A 183 -4.82 0.83 5.65
C LEU A 183 -3.94 2.00 6.10
N TRP A 184 -4.45 2.82 7.02
CA TRP A 184 -3.68 3.88 7.66
C TRP A 184 -3.53 3.59 9.16
N ARG A 185 -2.30 3.27 9.57
CA ARG A 185 -1.88 3.11 10.97
C ARG A 185 -1.17 4.36 11.46
N GLY A 186 -1.86 5.15 12.23
CA GLY A 186 -1.34 6.41 12.75
C GLY A 186 -2.43 7.44 12.88
N GLY A 187 -2.06 8.71 12.80
CA GLY A 187 -2.98 9.82 12.91
C GLY A 187 -2.48 11.05 12.18
N GLY A 188 -3.18 12.16 12.32
CA GLY A 188 -2.76 13.42 11.71
C GLY A 188 -3.84 14.47 11.73
N PRO A 189 -3.46 15.73 11.47
CA PRO A 189 -4.40 16.85 11.51
C PRO A 189 -5.39 16.87 10.34
N ALA A 190 -5.01 16.36 9.16
CA ALA A 190 -5.86 16.40 7.98
C ALA A 190 -5.65 15.18 7.09
N ALA A 191 -6.74 14.47 6.71
CA ALA A 191 -6.70 13.38 5.77
C ALA A 191 -7.93 13.32 4.85
N ALA A 192 -7.71 12.91 3.61
CA ALA A 192 -8.73 12.53 2.64
C ALA A 192 -8.43 11.13 2.11
N LEU A 193 -9.33 10.19 2.38
CA LEU A 193 -9.21 8.79 1.99
C LEU A 193 -10.33 8.44 1.02
N SER A 194 -10.04 7.79 -0.08
CA SER A 194 -11.08 7.41 -1.02
C SER A 194 -10.86 6.03 -1.64
N SER A 195 -11.96 5.32 -1.88
CA SER A 195 -11.97 4.03 -2.58
C SER A 195 -13.23 3.87 -3.41
N VAL A 196 -13.19 3.06 -4.45
CA VAL A 196 -14.41 2.63 -5.12
C VAL A 196 -15.03 1.44 -4.40
N SER A 197 -14.29 0.34 -4.26
CA SER A 197 -14.78 -0.90 -3.63
C SER A 197 -13.82 -1.51 -2.60
N GLY A 198 -12.58 -1.03 -2.55
CA GLY A 198 -11.60 -1.49 -1.56
C GLY A 198 -11.97 -1.05 -0.14
N ARG A 199 -11.64 -1.90 0.82
CA ARG A 199 -11.82 -1.57 2.24
C ARG A 199 -10.88 -0.45 2.68
N ILE A 200 -11.39 0.51 3.44
CA ILE A 200 -10.62 1.56 4.11
C ILE A 200 -10.59 1.28 5.60
N THR A 201 -9.42 1.20 6.19
CA THR A 201 -9.23 1.01 7.63
C THR A 201 -8.30 2.08 8.19
N THR A 202 -8.71 2.71 9.29
CA THR A 202 -7.86 3.62 10.08
C THR A 202 -7.65 3.06 11.47
N GLU A 203 -6.39 2.99 11.92
CA GLU A 203 -5.99 2.47 13.22
C GLU A 203 -5.02 3.42 13.91
N GLY A 204 -4.93 3.36 15.25
CA GLY A 204 -4.05 4.24 16.03
C GLY A 204 -4.68 5.60 16.27
N GLY A 205 -4.20 6.63 15.64
CA GLY A 205 -4.68 8.00 15.83
C GLY A 205 -3.71 8.86 16.65
N PRO A 206 -4.10 10.06 17.09
CA PRO A 206 -5.46 10.64 16.99
C PRO A 206 -5.75 11.31 15.63
N LEU A 207 -6.96 11.14 15.15
CA LEU A 207 -7.48 11.76 13.92
C LEU A 207 -7.98 13.17 14.19
N GLY A 208 -7.63 14.12 13.30
CA GLY A 208 -8.16 15.48 13.27
C GLY A 208 -9.33 15.62 12.28
N ARG A 209 -9.13 16.37 11.20
CA ARG A 209 -10.11 16.49 10.11
C ARG A 209 -9.92 15.39 9.11
N VAL A 210 -10.88 14.47 9.00
CA VAL A 210 -10.79 13.32 8.10
C VAL A 210 -12.05 13.24 7.23
N ARG A 211 -11.86 13.12 5.91
CA ARG A 211 -12.91 12.82 4.95
C ARG A 211 -12.65 11.45 4.33
N ILE A 212 -13.66 10.59 4.36
CA ILE A 212 -13.61 9.25 3.79
C ILE A 212 -14.75 9.12 2.78
N GLU A 213 -14.42 8.73 1.56
CA GLU A 213 -15.38 8.55 0.47
C GLU A 213 -15.25 7.15 -0.12
N THR A 214 -16.38 6.46 -0.28
CA THR A 214 -16.41 5.16 -0.96
C THR A 214 -17.71 4.96 -1.72
N VAL A 215 -17.68 4.15 -2.78
CA VAL A 215 -18.91 3.72 -3.44
C VAL A 215 -19.47 2.51 -2.74
N SER A 216 -18.71 1.43 -2.60
CA SER A 216 -19.15 0.16 -2.02
C SER A 216 -18.18 -0.47 -1.01
N GLY A 217 -16.98 0.11 -0.84
CA GLY A 217 -15.98 -0.38 0.10
C GLY A 217 -16.43 -0.24 1.55
N GLU A 218 -16.08 -1.21 2.38
CA GLU A 218 -16.28 -1.11 3.83
C GLU A 218 -15.32 -0.09 4.45
N VAL A 219 -15.80 0.64 5.44
CA VAL A 219 -14.99 1.65 6.17
C VAL A 219 -14.91 1.27 7.64
N HIS A 220 -13.69 1.07 8.14
CA HIS A 220 -13.41 0.77 9.55
C HIS A 220 -12.63 1.91 10.19
N ILE A 221 -13.26 2.66 11.08
CA ILE A 221 -12.64 3.74 11.85
C ILE A 221 -12.37 3.20 13.24
N LEU A 222 -11.16 2.68 13.43
CA LEU A 222 -10.69 2.08 14.68
C LEU A 222 -9.65 2.95 15.39
N ALA A 223 -9.28 4.09 14.77
CA ALA A 223 -8.34 5.05 15.30
C ALA A 223 -8.96 5.93 16.39
N ALA A 224 -8.13 6.41 17.33
CA ALA A 224 -8.53 7.40 18.30
C ALA A 224 -8.89 8.74 17.62
N LEU A 225 -9.75 9.53 18.26
CA LEU A 225 -10.16 10.86 17.79
C LEU A 225 -9.53 11.95 18.66
N ARG A 226 -9.19 13.08 18.05
CA ARG A 226 -8.89 14.31 18.79
C ARG A 226 -10.19 14.87 19.40
N ALA A 227 -10.06 15.65 20.46
CA ALA A 227 -11.24 16.27 21.08
C ALA A 227 -11.99 17.23 20.12
N ASP A 228 -11.27 17.84 19.18
CA ASP A 228 -11.77 18.73 18.13
C ASP A 228 -11.90 18.04 16.76
N ALA A 229 -11.93 16.72 16.74
CA ALA A 229 -11.98 15.97 15.48
C ALA A 229 -13.26 16.25 14.68
N SER A 230 -13.11 16.26 13.35
CA SER A 230 -14.22 16.31 12.41
C SER A 230 -14.03 15.20 11.37
N VAL A 231 -14.79 14.13 11.50
CA VAL A 231 -14.73 12.98 10.63
C VAL A 231 -16.00 12.88 9.79
N THR A 232 -15.86 12.90 8.48
CA THR A 232 -16.99 12.75 7.55
C THR A 232 -16.78 11.51 6.72
N VAL A 233 -17.79 10.63 6.71
CA VAL A 233 -17.82 9.42 5.88
C VAL A 233 -19.00 9.50 4.92
N GLU A 234 -18.74 9.37 3.64
CA GLU A 234 -19.75 9.32 2.58
C GLU A 234 -19.63 8.00 1.82
N SER A 235 -20.69 7.23 1.76
CA SER A 235 -20.75 5.96 1.06
C SER A 235 -22.05 5.81 0.28
N HIS A 236 -22.00 5.12 -0.86
CA HIS A 236 -23.26 4.72 -1.53
C HIS A 236 -23.83 3.43 -0.92
N SER A 237 -23.02 2.39 -0.75
CA SER A 237 -23.49 1.09 -0.26
C SER A 237 -22.56 0.40 0.75
N GLY A 238 -21.35 0.90 0.95
CA GLY A 238 -20.41 0.36 1.92
C GLY A 238 -20.91 0.55 3.36
N SER A 239 -20.70 -0.46 4.18
CA SER A 239 -20.98 -0.39 5.62
C SER A 239 -19.84 0.32 6.36
N VAL A 240 -20.17 1.01 7.43
CA VAL A 240 -19.24 1.74 8.27
C VAL A 240 -19.19 1.12 9.65
N GLU A 241 -17.98 0.84 10.13
CA GLU A 241 -17.73 0.44 11.51
C GLU A 241 -16.95 1.57 12.20
N LEU A 242 -17.48 2.07 13.30
CA LEU A 242 -16.91 3.17 14.06
C LEU A 242 -16.66 2.73 15.50
N ARG A 243 -15.40 2.79 15.94
CA ARG A 243 -15.05 2.69 17.36
C ARG A 243 -15.23 4.07 18.01
N VAL A 244 -16.12 4.14 18.98
CA VAL A 244 -16.36 5.37 19.74
C VAL A 244 -15.39 5.41 20.92
N PRO A 245 -14.53 6.45 21.04
CA PRO A 245 -13.57 6.54 22.14
C PRO A 245 -14.28 6.69 23.50
N ALA A 246 -13.78 6.00 24.52
CA ALA A 246 -14.36 6.03 25.86
C ALA A 246 -14.18 7.37 26.59
N ASN A 247 -13.16 8.15 26.24
CA ASN A 247 -12.70 9.33 26.98
C ASN A 247 -12.74 10.63 26.16
N VAL A 248 -13.29 10.59 24.95
CA VAL A 248 -13.48 11.78 24.11
C VAL A 248 -14.98 12.02 23.93
N PRO A 249 -15.51 13.19 24.33
CA PRO A 249 -16.87 13.58 24.00
C PRO A 249 -17.07 13.48 22.48
N THR A 250 -18.06 12.71 22.02
CA THR A 250 -18.24 12.41 20.60
C THR A 250 -19.71 12.56 20.22
N ARG A 251 -19.99 13.36 19.19
CA ARG A 251 -21.29 13.47 18.56
C ARG A 251 -21.26 12.76 17.22
N VAL A 252 -22.11 11.75 17.04
CA VAL A 252 -22.25 10.99 15.81
C VAL A 252 -23.57 11.35 15.12
N THR A 253 -23.50 11.93 13.94
CA THR A 253 -24.64 12.17 13.07
C THR A 253 -24.71 11.08 12.02
N ALA A 254 -25.73 10.24 12.04
CA ALA A 254 -25.88 9.10 11.18
C ALA A 254 -27.08 9.24 10.24
N ASP A 255 -26.84 9.40 8.95
CA ASP A 255 -27.83 9.32 7.87
C ASP A 255 -27.62 8.01 7.09
N VAL A 256 -28.08 6.93 7.70
CA VAL A 256 -27.92 5.56 7.19
C VAL A 256 -29.22 4.75 7.42
N PRO A 257 -29.49 3.71 6.61
CA PRO A 257 -30.67 2.86 6.79
C PRO A 257 -30.78 2.20 8.17
N GLN A 258 -29.63 1.79 8.73
CA GLN A 258 -29.59 1.07 10.00
C GLN A 258 -28.36 1.46 10.81
N VAL A 259 -28.56 1.65 12.12
CA VAL A 259 -27.48 1.79 13.12
C VAL A 259 -27.58 0.59 14.07
N THR A 260 -26.44 -0.04 14.34
CA THR A 260 -26.34 -1.20 15.25
C THR A 260 -25.16 -1.03 16.21
N GLY A 261 -25.15 -1.78 17.31
CA GLY A 261 -24.07 -1.78 18.30
C GLY A 261 -24.18 -0.68 19.36
N GLY A 262 -23.32 -0.71 20.35
CA GLY A 262 -23.40 0.18 21.50
C GLY A 262 -24.70 0.02 22.29
N ALA A 263 -25.09 1.05 23.04
CA ALA A 263 -26.36 1.10 23.77
C ALA A 263 -27.55 1.56 22.88
N VAL A 264 -27.38 1.58 21.56
CA VAL A 264 -28.37 2.09 20.63
C VAL A 264 -29.43 1.04 20.37
N LYS A 265 -30.69 1.31 20.75
CA LYS A 265 -31.84 0.51 20.31
C LYS A 265 -31.99 0.64 18.79
N GLN A 266 -32.12 -0.48 18.08
CA GLN A 266 -32.36 -0.47 16.62
C GLN A 266 -33.53 0.43 16.25
N VAL A 267 -33.31 1.45 15.47
CA VAL A 267 -34.36 2.32 14.94
C VAL A 267 -34.18 2.38 13.41
N LYS A 268 -35.24 2.11 12.67
CA LYS A 268 -35.29 2.23 11.19
C LYS A 268 -35.64 3.68 10.80
N ARG A 269 -35.12 4.13 9.63
CA ARG A 269 -35.32 5.48 9.06
C ARG A 269 -36.70 6.11 9.34
N PRO A 270 -36.85 7.51 9.50
CA PRO A 270 -36.66 8.35 8.32
C PRO A 270 -35.75 9.59 8.48
N GLU A 271 -35.10 9.87 9.61
CA GLU A 271 -34.33 11.11 9.78
C GLU A 271 -32.87 10.87 10.20
N PRO A 272 -31.91 11.80 9.89
CA PRO A 272 -30.57 11.74 10.44
C PRO A 272 -30.63 11.62 11.97
N ARG A 273 -29.86 10.68 12.52
CA ARG A 273 -29.82 10.44 13.96
C ARG A 273 -28.61 11.05 14.55
N VAL A 274 -28.83 11.77 15.63
CA VAL A 274 -27.72 12.31 16.44
C VAL A 274 -27.57 11.45 17.68
N LEU A 275 -26.39 10.91 17.88
CA LEU A 275 -26.01 10.08 19.01
C LEU A 275 -24.86 10.79 19.75
N GLU A 276 -25.02 10.97 21.03
CA GLU A 276 -24.02 11.63 21.87
C GLU A 276 -23.39 10.61 22.81
N PHE A 277 -22.07 10.60 22.84
CA PHE A 277 -21.27 9.76 23.71
C PHE A 277 -20.36 10.63 24.56
N ASN A 278 -20.25 10.32 25.85
CA ASN A 278 -19.37 11.03 26.79
C ASN A 278 -19.58 12.55 26.74
N SER A 279 -20.83 13.01 26.89
CA SER A 279 -21.22 14.41 26.74
C SER A 279 -20.19 15.39 27.29
N PRO A 280 -19.82 16.44 26.54
CA PRO A 280 -18.83 17.41 26.98
C PRO A 280 -19.32 18.16 28.20
N LYS A 281 -18.41 18.63 29.06
CA LYS A 281 -18.72 19.60 30.11
C LYS A 281 -19.28 20.87 29.45
N PRO A 282 -20.10 21.69 30.17
CA PRO A 282 -20.61 22.96 29.66
C PRO A 282 -19.48 23.80 29.06
N GLY A 283 -19.60 24.20 27.78
CA GLY A 283 -18.57 24.92 27.04
C GLY A 283 -17.43 24.07 26.46
N GLY A 284 -17.43 22.75 26.65
CA GLY A 284 -16.44 21.84 26.08
C GLY A 284 -16.72 21.52 24.62
N VAL A 285 -15.64 21.09 23.91
CA VAL A 285 -15.70 20.67 22.52
C VAL A 285 -15.94 19.15 22.46
N ALA A 286 -16.72 18.71 21.47
CA ALA A 286 -16.91 17.29 21.16
C ALA A 286 -16.35 16.98 19.78
N ALA A 287 -15.78 15.81 19.61
CA ALA A 287 -15.47 15.28 18.29
C ALA A 287 -16.77 15.06 17.50
N GLU A 288 -16.78 15.50 16.26
CA GLU A 288 -17.93 15.34 15.37
C GLU A 288 -17.66 14.26 14.34
N VAL A 289 -18.55 13.28 14.27
CA VAL A 289 -18.49 12.21 13.28
C VAL A 289 -19.80 12.21 12.48
N THR A 290 -19.72 12.46 11.19
CA THR A 290 -20.87 12.42 10.28
C THR A 290 -20.72 11.21 9.36
N VAL A 291 -21.72 10.31 9.38
CA VAL A 291 -21.77 9.14 8.52
C VAL A 291 -23.01 9.20 7.64
N ARG A 292 -22.83 9.20 6.34
CA ARG A 292 -23.89 9.17 5.34
C ARG A 292 -23.71 7.95 4.45
N SER A 293 -24.73 7.09 4.35
CA SER A 293 -24.76 5.98 3.40
C SER A 293 -26.16 5.73 2.89
N PHE A 294 -26.29 5.54 1.59
CA PHE A 294 -27.61 5.29 0.97
C PHE A 294 -28.13 3.88 1.26
N LYS A 295 -27.25 2.86 1.18
CA LYS A 295 -27.61 1.43 1.39
C LYS A 295 -26.84 0.76 2.51
N GLY A 296 -25.70 1.29 2.92
CA GLY A 296 -24.87 0.73 3.98
C GLY A 296 -25.44 0.95 5.37
N GLN A 297 -24.84 0.30 6.34
CA GLN A 297 -25.22 0.41 7.76
C GLN A 297 -24.04 0.97 8.59
N LEU A 298 -24.36 1.58 9.73
CA LEU A 298 -23.37 2.00 10.72
C LEU A 298 -23.37 1.01 11.89
N ARG A 299 -22.22 0.45 12.19
CA ARG A 299 -21.97 -0.35 13.39
C ARG A 299 -21.08 0.42 14.36
N LEU A 300 -21.57 0.63 15.57
CA LEU A 300 -20.83 1.27 16.64
C LEU A 300 -20.14 0.23 17.52
N LEU A 301 -18.85 0.38 17.72
CA LEU A 301 -18.05 -0.42 18.65
C LEU A 301 -17.77 0.45 19.89
N ASN A 302 -18.03 -0.09 21.08
CA ASN A 302 -17.60 0.54 22.31
C ASN A 302 -16.12 0.22 22.56
N ASP A 303 -15.35 1.22 22.96
CA ASP A 303 -14.04 0.99 23.55
C ASP A 303 -14.26 0.26 24.89
N ARG A 304 -13.63 -0.89 25.06
CA ARG A 304 -13.69 -1.68 26.32
C ARG A 304 -12.60 -1.22 27.27
#